data_595b75a14e750573ed204843bc9c059f
#
_entry.id   595b75a14e750573ed204843bc9c059f
#
_cell.length_a   1.000
_cell.length_b   1.000
_cell.length_c   1.000
_cell.angle_alpha   90.00
_cell.angle_beta   90.00
_cell.angle_gamma   90.00
#
_symmetry.space_group_name_H-M   'P 1'
#
loop_
_entity.id
_entity.type
_entity.pdbx_description
1 polymer ?
#
loop_
_entity_poly.entity_id
_entity_poly.type
_entity_poly.pdbx_seq_one_letter_code
_entity_poly.pdbx_strand_id
1 'polypeptide(L)' 'MKNIVVNNISTSYYITEDGKCYNSYTNKYLIGQINYKNGYLSYILTLPKGNKKRCYAHRLVANAFLQ' A
#
# COMPACT_ATOMS: atom_id res chain seq x y z
N MET A 1 -5.61 1.18 11.23
CA MET A 1 -4.88 0.75 10.00
C MET A 1 -3.86 -0.33 10.34
N LYS A 2 -3.48 -1.11 9.36
CA LYS A 2 -2.54 -2.21 9.57
C LYS A 2 -1.28 -2.03 8.73
N ASN A 3 -0.15 -2.49 9.27
CA ASN A 3 1.14 -2.39 8.59
C ASN A 3 1.15 -3.25 7.32
N ILE A 4 1.72 -2.70 6.26
CA ILE A 4 1.90 -3.42 5.00
C ILE A 4 3.21 -4.18 5.07
N VAL A 5 3.14 -5.50 4.85
CA VAL A 5 4.30 -6.39 4.84
C VAL A 5 4.49 -6.91 3.42
N VAL A 6 5.70 -6.78 2.89
CA VAL A 6 6.06 -7.24 1.55
C VAL A 6 7.20 -8.25 1.67
N ASN A 7 6.99 -9.46 1.15
CA ASN A 7 7.98 -10.55 1.21
C ASN A 7 8.49 -10.80 2.63
N ASN A 8 7.56 -10.81 3.59
CA ASN A 8 7.83 -11.00 5.01
C ASN A 8 8.66 -9.88 5.65
N ILE A 9 8.77 -8.72 4.98
CA ILE A 9 9.47 -7.56 5.52
C ILE A 9 8.44 -6.46 5.82
N SER A 10 8.44 -5.99 7.07
CA SER A 10 7.58 -4.88 7.48
C SER A 10 8.07 -3.59 6.83
N THR A 11 7.14 -2.82 6.27
CA THR A 11 7.44 -1.53 5.65
C THR A 11 7.02 -0.39 6.57
N SER A 12 7.32 0.86 6.15
CA SER A 12 6.82 2.05 6.86
C SER A 12 5.38 2.38 6.48
N TYR A 13 4.77 1.61 5.59
CA TYR A 13 3.44 1.89 5.06
C TYR A 13 2.35 1.14 5.82
N TYR A 14 1.19 1.77 5.91
CA TYR A 14 0.00 1.19 6.55
C TYR A 14 -1.18 1.34 5.62
N ILE A 15 -2.11 0.40 5.69
CA ILE A 15 -3.33 0.42 4.88
C ILE A 15 -4.55 0.52 5.79
N THR A 16 -5.53 1.36 5.40
CA THR A 16 -6.80 1.47 6.10
C THR A 16 -7.81 0.52 5.49
N GLU A 17 -8.91 0.27 6.21
CA GLU A 17 -9.95 -0.63 5.70
C GLU A 17 -10.62 -0.09 4.43
N ASP A 18 -10.65 1.23 4.26
CA ASP A 18 -11.25 1.86 3.08
C ASP A 18 -10.25 2.04 1.93
N GLY A 19 -9.04 1.47 2.05
CA GLY A 19 -8.09 1.42 0.95
C GLY A 19 -7.13 2.58 0.85
N LYS A 20 -6.98 3.39 1.89
CA LYS A 20 -6.00 4.48 1.91
C LYS A 20 -4.66 3.98 2.43
N CYS A 21 -3.59 4.46 1.83
CA CYS A 21 -2.22 4.08 2.21
C CYS A 21 -1.53 5.24 2.92
N TYR A 22 -0.99 4.96 4.10
CA TYR A 22 -0.32 5.95 4.95
C TYR A 22 1.15 5.57 5.11
N ASN A 23 2.04 6.57 4.99
CA ASN A 23 3.47 6.37 5.24
C ASN A 23 3.84 6.98 6.59
N SER A 24 4.16 6.14 7.56
CA SER A 24 4.52 6.59 8.91
C SER A 24 5.85 7.32 8.95
N TYR A 25 6.74 7.07 7.99
CA TYR A 25 8.02 7.76 7.92
C TYR A 25 7.86 9.25 7.59
N THR A 26 6.95 9.56 6.67
CA THR A 26 6.69 10.96 6.26
C THR A 26 5.48 11.56 6.96
N ASN A 27 4.69 10.75 7.67
CA ASN A 27 3.42 11.13 8.30
C ASN A 27 2.41 11.68 7.30
N LYS A 28 2.37 11.09 6.09
CA LYS A 28 1.46 11.53 5.04
C LYS A 28 0.79 10.35 4.37
N TYR A 29 -0.43 10.58 3.87
CA TYR A 29 -1.11 9.63 3.01
C TYR A 29 -0.54 9.72 1.59
N LEU A 30 -0.43 8.57 0.94
CA LEU A 30 0.02 8.52 -0.44
C LEU A 30 -1.11 8.91 -1.37
N ILE A 31 -0.72 9.52 -2.50
CA ILE A 31 -1.63 9.76 -3.62
C ILE A 31 -1.53 8.56 -4.54
N GLY A 32 -2.64 7.84 -4.70
CA GLY A 32 -2.67 6.67 -5.56
C GLY A 32 -2.88 7.03 -7.01
N GLN A 33 -2.75 6.02 -7.87
CA GLN A 33 -2.99 6.14 -9.30
C GLN A 33 -4.07 5.15 -9.71
N ILE A 34 -5.00 5.62 -10.54
CA ILE A 34 -6.07 4.77 -11.06
C ILE A 34 -5.68 4.31 -12.46
N ASN A 35 -5.71 3.00 -12.69
CA ASN A 35 -5.43 2.41 -13.98
C ASN A 35 -6.65 2.61 -14.90
N TYR A 36 -6.45 3.24 -16.05
CA TYR A 36 -7.54 3.51 -16.99
C TYR A 36 -8.19 2.26 -17.54
N LYS A 37 -7.45 1.16 -17.63
CA LYS A 37 -7.95 -0.06 -18.23
C LYS A 37 -8.85 -0.86 -17.31
N ASN A 38 -8.55 -0.86 -16.01
CA ASN A 38 -9.29 -1.69 -15.06
C ASN A 38 -9.94 -0.90 -13.92
N GLY A 39 -9.66 0.40 -13.83
CA GLY A 39 -10.24 1.25 -12.79
C GLY A 39 -9.71 1.02 -11.39
N TYR A 40 -8.68 0.20 -11.22
CA TYR A 40 -8.14 -0.11 -9.90
C TYR A 40 -7.16 0.95 -9.41
N LEU A 41 -7.30 1.30 -8.13
CA LEU A 41 -6.38 2.20 -7.45
C LEU A 41 -5.12 1.43 -7.03
N SER A 42 -3.95 2.01 -7.27
CA SER A 42 -2.69 1.43 -6.86
C SER A 42 -1.79 2.46 -6.20
N TYR A 43 -0.85 1.98 -5.40
CA TYR A 43 0.18 2.80 -4.76
C TYR A 43 1.56 2.26 -5.11
N ILE A 44 2.54 3.17 -5.23
CA ILE A 44 3.94 2.79 -5.42
C ILE A 44 4.63 2.89 -4.08
N LEU A 45 5.09 1.76 -3.56
CA LEU A 45 5.77 1.69 -2.27
C LEU A 45 7.27 1.59 -2.49
N THR A 46 8.03 2.36 -1.71
CA THR A 46 9.50 2.26 -1.71
C THR A 46 9.89 1.27 -0.61
N LEU A 47 10.50 0.17 -1.00
CA LEU A 47 10.92 -0.88 -0.08
C LEU A 47 12.26 -0.53 0.58
N PRO A 48 12.60 -1.17 1.73
CA PRO A 48 13.80 -0.80 2.49
C PRO A 48 15.10 -0.80 1.69
N LYS A 49 15.20 -1.62 0.65
CA LYS A 49 16.42 -1.67 -0.18
C LYS A 49 16.39 -0.69 -1.36
N GLY A 50 15.44 0.24 -1.37
CA GLY A 50 15.32 1.23 -2.43
C GLY A 50 14.52 0.78 -3.63
N ASN A 51 14.08 -0.47 -3.69
CA ASN A 51 13.23 -0.97 -4.76
C ASN A 51 11.82 -0.40 -4.63
N LYS A 52 11.16 -0.17 -5.76
CA LYS A 52 9.79 0.30 -5.77
C LYS A 52 8.87 -0.82 -6.23
N LYS A 53 7.70 -0.92 -5.61
CA LYS A 53 6.71 -1.92 -5.97
C LYS A 53 5.33 -1.29 -6.07
N ARG A 54 4.61 -1.58 -7.16
CA ARG A 54 3.22 -1.17 -7.32
C ARG A 54 2.33 -2.17 -6.61
N CYS A 55 1.48 -1.68 -5.71
CA CYS A 55 0.54 -2.50 -4.97
C CYS A 55 -0.87 -1.97 -5.16
N TYR A 56 -1.81 -2.85 -5.50
CA TYR A 56 -3.21 -2.45 -5.65
C TYR A 56 -3.87 -2.31 -4.29
N ALA A 57 -4.65 -1.25 -4.12
CA ALA A 57 -5.31 -0.95 -2.85
C ALA A 57 -6.20 -2.10 -2.38
N HIS A 58 -7.00 -2.69 -3.28
CA HIS A 58 -7.90 -3.79 -2.90
C HIS A 58 -7.13 -5.02 -2.44
N ARG A 59 -5.94 -5.28 -2.99
CA ARG A 59 -5.10 -6.38 -2.54
C ARG A 59 -4.49 -6.12 -1.18
N LEU A 60 -4.06 -4.88 -0.93
CA LEU A 60 -3.51 -4.51 0.36
C LEU A 60 -4.57 -4.65 1.46
N VAL A 61 -5.79 -4.22 1.17
CA VAL A 61 -6.91 -4.38 2.11
C VAL A 61 -7.20 -5.85 2.37
N ALA A 62 -7.29 -6.66 1.31
CA ALA A 62 -7.57 -8.09 1.45
C ALA A 62 -6.52 -8.80 2.30
N ASN A 63 -5.24 -8.51 2.06
CA ASN A 63 -4.16 -9.13 2.82
C ASN A 63 -4.15 -8.71 4.29
N ALA A 64 -4.56 -7.47 4.58
CA ALA A 64 -4.51 -6.94 5.93
C ALA A 64 -5.75 -7.30 6.77
N PHE A 65 -6.93 -7.32 6.15
CA PHE A 65 -8.20 -7.37 6.89
C PHE A 65 -9.07 -8.59 6.58
N LEU A 66 -8.81 -9.32 5.51
CA LEU A 66 -9.64 -10.45 5.09
C LEU A 66 -8.95 -11.80 5.20
N GLN A 67 -8.02 -11.93 6.10
CA GLN A 67 -7.36 -13.21 6.34
C GLN A 67 -8.19 -14.12 7.22
#